data_9f291d14829c14f5e349916839c39ef3
#
_entry.id   9f291d14829c14f5e349916839c39ef3
#
_cell.length_a   1.000
_cell.length_b   1.000
_cell.length_c   1.000
_cell.angle_alpha   90.00
_cell.angle_beta   90.00
_cell.angle_gamma   90.00
#
_symmetry.space_group_name_H-M   'P 1'
#
loop_
_entity.id
_entity.type
_entity.pdbx_description
1 polymer ?
#
loop_
_entity_poly.entity_id
_entity_poly.type
_entity_poly.pdbx_seq_one_letter_code
_entity_poly.pdbx_strand_id
1 'polypeptide(L)'
;MKTDRGKNLGQLSERNTSITIHECAKSGDLVALQTLLQHNPSLLNQTNRPMLQTPLHMAASFNRVEIIEYLLDWEGQGIAEMEAKNVNGETPLHVAAKNGYNEAVTMLLNRGAYSKATTNMDEFERELSKIVGLRELKRQLKTWAKGMLMDEKRRAMGVNLGPRKAPHMAFLGNPGTGKTTVARILGKLLQSVGVLSSDSVTEVQRSDLVGEYIGQTGPKTRKKIEEAMGGTLFVDEAYRLAPERSAGHTQDYGVEALEEIMSVLEDGNIVVIFAGYTEPMKRVFSSNEGFCRRVSHFFTFDDFTCKDLAQMLKIKMSKQDEKSRLFGFKLHPSCTSGAILELIEKNSTEKLRNKLNGGLVDHMLNNARENLDSRLNLDSTGDELLTITLSDLEAGLKMLSRRMNVE
;
A
#
# COMPACT_ATOMS: atom_id res chain seq x y z
N MET A 1 93.60 -26.69 -5.29
CA MET A 1 93.48 -25.96 -4.00
C MET A 1 92.71 -24.76 -4.23
N LYS A 2 91.81 -24.52 -3.34
CA LYS A 2 90.77 -23.45 -3.22
C LYS A 2 89.44 -23.75 -3.86
N THR A 3 88.59 -24.11 -3.05
CA THR A 3 87.15 -24.19 -3.06
C THR A 3 86.58 -22.83 -3.31
N ASP A 4 85.58 -22.75 -4.17
CA ASP A 4 84.67 -21.61 -4.20
C ASP A 4 83.25 -22.12 -4.13
N ARG A 5 82.64 -21.93 -2.96
CA ARG A 5 81.22 -22.08 -2.71
C ARG A 5 80.60 -20.70 -2.82
N GLY A 6 80.13 -20.39 -3.98
CA GLY A 6 79.39 -19.14 -4.27
C GLY A 6 77.90 -19.46 -4.41
N LYS A 7 77.18 -19.27 -3.36
CA LYS A 7 75.90 -18.55 -3.21
C LYS A 7 74.91 -18.63 -4.36
N ASN A 8 73.88 -19.47 -4.17
CA ASN A 8 72.55 -19.18 -4.70
C ASN A 8 71.69 -18.64 -3.55
N LEU A 9 71.76 -17.31 -3.40
CA LEU A 9 70.80 -16.50 -2.67
C LEU A 9 70.20 -15.57 -3.72
N GLY A 10 68.99 -15.84 -4.06
CA GLY A 10 68.27 -14.88 -4.93
C GLY A 10 67.19 -15.57 -5.72
N GLN A 11 66.07 -15.59 -5.19
CA GLN A 11 64.79 -15.31 -5.84
C GLN A 11 63.67 -16.01 -5.04
N LEU A 12 63.47 -15.55 -3.82
CA LEU A 12 62.13 -15.53 -3.24
C LEU A 12 61.42 -14.36 -3.94
N SER A 13 60.89 -14.63 -5.12
CA SER A 13 59.93 -13.80 -5.77
C SER A 13 58.74 -13.65 -4.84
N GLU A 14 58.61 -12.50 -4.23
CA GLU A 14 57.39 -12.02 -3.56
C GLU A 14 56.23 -12.23 -4.50
N ARG A 15 55.45 -13.29 -4.33
CA ARG A 15 54.11 -13.36 -4.82
C ARG A 15 53.28 -12.44 -3.91
N ASN A 16 53.34 -11.15 -4.21
CA ASN A 16 52.32 -10.17 -3.79
C ASN A 16 51.00 -10.55 -4.48
N THR A 17 50.35 -11.63 -4.03
CA THR A 17 48.97 -11.89 -4.33
C THR A 17 48.20 -10.88 -3.48
N SER A 18 47.82 -9.73 -4.08
CA SER A 18 46.84 -8.83 -3.46
C SER A 18 45.58 -9.63 -3.17
N ILE A 19 45.32 -9.85 -1.89
CA ILE A 19 44.12 -10.59 -1.44
C ILE A 19 42.89 -9.87 -1.99
N THR A 20 42.09 -10.59 -2.77
CA THR A 20 40.86 -10.03 -3.36
C THR A 20 39.71 -10.13 -2.36
N ILE A 21 38.71 -9.26 -2.50
CA ILE A 21 37.51 -9.30 -1.67
C ILE A 21 36.79 -10.67 -1.79
N HIS A 22 36.88 -11.32 -2.95
CA HIS A 22 36.30 -12.66 -3.17
C HIS A 22 37.05 -13.73 -2.41
N GLU A 23 38.39 -13.62 -2.28
CA GLU A 23 39.19 -14.57 -1.47
C GLU A 23 38.92 -14.38 0.02
N CYS A 24 38.77 -13.13 0.51
CA CYS A 24 38.33 -12.84 1.88
C CYS A 24 36.97 -13.44 2.16
N ALA A 25 36.00 -13.22 1.25
CA ALA A 25 34.66 -13.79 1.37
C ALA A 25 34.64 -15.32 1.35
N LYS A 26 35.51 -15.93 0.57
CA LYS A 26 35.70 -17.41 0.50
C LYS A 26 36.33 -17.99 1.78
N SER A 27 37.42 -17.40 2.22
CA SER A 27 38.18 -17.88 3.41
C SER A 27 37.42 -17.63 4.73
N GLY A 28 36.58 -16.58 4.78
CA GLY A 28 35.95 -16.12 6.01
C GLY A 28 36.77 -15.04 6.75
N ASP A 29 37.74 -14.42 6.07
CA ASP A 29 38.56 -13.37 6.67
C ASP A 29 37.77 -12.04 6.72
N LEU A 30 37.00 -11.88 7.79
CA LEU A 30 36.16 -10.71 8.02
C LEU A 30 36.98 -9.44 8.16
N VAL A 31 38.16 -9.50 8.82
CA VAL A 31 39.00 -8.33 9.07
C VAL A 31 39.57 -7.76 7.76
N ALA A 32 40.11 -8.65 6.91
CA ALA A 32 40.63 -8.24 5.61
C ALA A 32 39.49 -7.71 4.71
N LEU A 33 38.33 -8.34 4.72
CA LEU A 33 37.14 -7.90 3.96
C LEU A 33 36.66 -6.53 4.41
N GLN A 34 36.57 -6.28 5.72
CA GLN A 34 36.23 -4.96 6.29
C GLN A 34 37.21 -3.90 5.84
N THR A 35 38.51 -4.15 5.92
CA THR A 35 39.55 -3.23 5.51
C THR A 35 39.45 -2.87 4.03
N LEU A 36 39.20 -3.87 3.17
CA LEU A 36 39.03 -3.65 1.73
C LEU A 36 37.80 -2.79 1.43
N LEU A 37 36.65 -3.04 2.06
CA LEU A 37 35.42 -2.28 1.85
C LEU A 37 35.51 -0.85 2.40
N GLN A 38 36.19 -0.62 3.52
CA GLN A 38 36.43 0.70 4.06
C GLN A 38 37.27 1.58 3.11
N HIS A 39 38.27 0.99 2.45
CA HIS A 39 39.10 1.69 1.48
C HIS A 39 38.43 1.86 0.12
N ASN A 40 37.64 0.88 -0.30
CA ASN A 40 36.96 0.91 -1.59
C ASN A 40 35.56 0.27 -1.52
N PRO A 41 34.53 1.04 -1.22
CA PRO A 41 33.14 0.55 -1.14
C PRO A 41 32.60 -0.08 -2.44
N SER A 42 33.17 0.28 -3.61
CA SER A 42 32.74 -0.30 -4.89
C SER A 42 32.98 -1.80 -5.02
N LEU A 43 33.81 -2.38 -4.15
CA LEU A 43 34.10 -3.80 -4.11
C LEU A 43 32.90 -4.61 -3.60
N LEU A 44 31.91 -4.00 -2.93
CA LEU A 44 30.76 -4.67 -2.31
C LEU A 44 30.02 -5.62 -3.28
N ASN A 45 29.79 -5.16 -4.50
CA ASN A 45 29.08 -5.92 -5.55
C ASN A 45 30.01 -6.27 -6.74
N GLN A 46 31.32 -6.12 -6.58
CA GLN A 46 32.26 -6.48 -7.62
C GLN A 46 32.13 -7.97 -7.99
N THR A 47 32.08 -8.25 -9.29
CA THR A 47 31.99 -9.64 -9.78
C THR A 47 33.37 -10.19 -10.14
N ASN A 48 33.62 -11.45 -9.81
CA ASN A 48 34.80 -12.17 -10.24
C ASN A 48 34.64 -12.69 -11.69
N ARG A 49 35.73 -12.97 -12.36
CA ARG A 49 35.74 -13.65 -13.68
C ARG A 49 36.35 -15.03 -13.54
N PRO A 50 35.84 -16.05 -14.26
CA PRO A 50 34.76 -15.99 -15.28
C PRO A 50 33.34 -16.14 -14.75
N MET A 51 33.15 -16.45 -13.44
CA MET A 51 31.88 -16.90 -12.88
C MET A 51 30.87 -15.77 -12.60
N LEU A 52 31.28 -14.52 -12.66
CA LEU A 52 30.44 -13.35 -12.32
C LEU A 52 29.82 -13.42 -10.91
N GLN A 53 30.54 -14.00 -9.97
CA GLN A 53 30.11 -14.09 -8.58
C GLN A 53 30.48 -12.84 -7.80
N THR A 54 29.56 -12.30 -7.01
CA THR A 54 29.81 -11.21 -6.05
C THR A 54 30.46 -11.77 -4.77
N PRO A 55 31.02 -10.95 -3.88
CA PRO A 55 31.50 -11.39 -2.57
C PRO A 55 30.43 -12.14 -1.79
N LEU A 56 29.15 -11.74 -1.91
CA LEU A 56 28.03 -12.42 -1.27
C LEU A 56 27.79 -13.82 -1.83
N HIS A 57 27.97 -14.06 -3.14
CA HIS A 57 27.96 -15.41 -3.72
C HIS A 57 29.08 -16.28 -3.14
N MET A 58 30.28 -15.71 -3.00
CA MET A 58 31.44 -16.43 -2.46
C MET A 58 31.20 -16.82 -0.99
N ALA A 59 30.74 -15.88 -0.17
CA ALA A 59 30.40 -16.15 1.22
C ALA A 59 29.31 -17.24 1.35
N ALA A 60 28.26 -17.16 0.52
CA ALA A 60 27.18 -18.15 0.46
C ALA A 60 27.68 -19.52 -0.01
N SER A 61 28.61 -19.56 -0.98
CA SER A 61 29.19 -20.80 -1.52
C SER A 61 30.05 -21.59 -0.52
N PHE A 62 30.50 -20.95 0.55
CA PHE A 62 31.40 -21.50 1.55
C PHE A 62 30.85 -21.39 2.98
N ASN A 63 29.55 -21.18 3.15
CA ASN A 63 28.86 -21.06 4.44
C ASN A 63 29.50 -20.02 5.40
N ARG A 64 29.99 -18.92 4.88
CA ARG A 64 30.61 -17.86 5.69
C ARG A 64 29.55 -16.90 6.24
N VAL A 65 28.81 -17.37 7.23
CA VAL A 65 27.64 -16.67 7.79
C VAL A 65 27.98 -15.27 8.31
N GLU A 66 29.10 -15.13 9.03
CA GLU A 66 29.57 -13.83 9.54
C GLU A 66 29.87 -12.82 8.42
N ILE A 67 30.44 -13.30 7.30
CA ILE A 67 30.67 -12.47 6.12
C ILE A 67 29.35 -12.10 5.46
N ILE A 68 28.41 -13.04 5.33
CA ILE A 68 27.06 -12.77 4.78
C ILE A 68 26.38 -11.69 5.61
N GLU A 69 26.39 -11.81 6.94
CA GLU A 69 25.81 -10.85 7.86
C GLU A 69 26.43 -9.48 7.67
N TYR A 70 27.76 -9.40 7.70
CA TYR A 70 28.46 -8.12 7.54
C TYR A 70 28.18 -7.46 6.19
N LEU A 71 28.20 -8.20 5.08
CA LEU A 71 27.90 -7.65 3.76
C LEU A 71 26.48 -7.12 3.66
N LEU A 72 25.50 -7.80 4.27
CA LEU A 72 24.09 -7.40 4.26
C LEU A 72 23.78 -6.24 5.22
N ASP A 73 24.58 -6.09 6.29
CA ASP A 73 24.47 -5.00 7.26
C ASP A 73 25.44 -3.85 6.94
N TRP A 74 26.03 -3.83 5.76
CA TRP A 74 26.97 -2.78 5.34
C TRP A 74 26.30 -1.40 5.38
N GLU A 75 26.84 -0.50 6.22
CA GLU A 75 26.37 0.88 6.39
C GLU A 75 27.11 1.90 5.51
N GLY A 76 28.07 1.47 4.70
CA GLY A 76 28.84 2.34 3.79
C GLY A 76 28.09 2.63 2.49
N GLN A 77 28.87 3.09 1.47
CA GLN A 77 28.32 3.37 0.15
C GLN A 77 27.87 2.09 -0.57
N GLY A 78 26.62 2.06 -1.04
CA GLY A 78 26.03 0.92 -1.76
C GLY A 78 25.28 -0.06 -0.87
N ILE A 79 24.55 -0.96 -1.50
CA ILE A 79 23.79 -2.04 -0.85
C ILE A 79 24.23 -3.35 -1.48
N ALA A 80 24.43 -4.40 -0.66
CA ALA A 80 24.75 -5.73 -1.18
C ALA A 80 23.59 -6.31 -2.00
N GLU A 81 23.87 -6.65 -3.25
CA GLU A 81 22.88 -7.17 -4.20
C GLU A 81 22.57 -8.65 -3.93
N MET A 82 21.52 -8.91 -3.16
CA MET A 82 21.07 -10.27 -2.81
C MET A 82 20.54 -11.05 -4.01
N GLU A 83 20.04 -10.36 -5.04
CA GLU A 83 19.45 -10.95 -6.23
C GLU A 83 20.41 -10.94 -7.45
N ALA A 84 21.67 -10.55 -7.24
CA ALA A 84 22.69 -10.63 -8.29
C ALA A 84 22.79 -12.06 -8.83
N LYS A 85 22.94 -12.21 -10.14
CA LYS A 85 23.02 -13.53 -10.81
C LYS A 85 24.42 -13.79 -11.32
N ASN A 86 24.95 -14.97 -11.04
CA ASN A 86 26.18 -15.47 -11.63
C ASN A 86 25.96 -15.93 -13.09
N VAL A 87 27.00 -16.45 -13.76
CA VAL A 87 26.91 -16.95 -15.15
C VAL A 87 25.88 -18.07 -15.36
N ASN A 88 25.53 -18.80 -14.31
CA ASN A 88 24.52 -19.86 -14.33
C ASN A 88 23.08 -19.33 -14.03
N GLY A 89 22.93 -18.00 -13.82
CA GLY A 89 21.66 -17.41 -13.40
C GLY A 89 21.31 -17.67 -11.92
N GLU A 90 22.27 -18.17 -11.12
CA GLU A 90 22.08 -18.47 -9.70
C GLU A 90 22.33 -17.22 -8.84
N THR A 91 21.48 -16.96 -7.84
CA THR A 91 21.70 -15.93 -6.81
C THR A 91 22.52 -16.53 -5.64
N PRO A 92 23.04 -15.71 -4.70
CA PRO A 92 23.70 -16.21 -3.50
C PRO A 92 22.88 -17.26 -2.75
N LEU A 93 21.57 -17.07 -2.66
CA LEU A 93 20.63 -18.03 -2.03
C LEU A 93 20.61 -19.38 -2.79
N HIS A 94 20.53 -19.34 -4.12
CA HIS A 94 20.54 -20.56 -4.94
C HIS A 94 21.83 -21.35 -4.73
N VAL A 95 22.97 -20.67 -4.64
CA VAL A 95 24.28 -21.31 -4.43
C VAL A 95 24.40 -21.90 -3.03
N ALA A 96 23.94 -21.21 -1.99
CA ALA A 96 23.90 -21.73 -0.62
C ALA A 96 23.02 -22.98 -0.53
N ALA A 97 21.82 -22.95 -1.12
CA ALA A 97 20.88 -24.06 -1.14
C ALA A 97 21.43 -25.28 -1.89
N LYS A 98 22.05 -25.07 -3.06
CA LYS A 98 22.67 -26.12 -3.86
C LYS A 98 23.80 -26.85 -3.12
N ASN A 99 24.54 -26.13 -2.28
CA ASN A 99 25.63 -26.67 -1.47
C ASN A 99 25.16 -27.23 -0.12
N GLY A 100 23.87 -27.16 0.20
CA GLY A 100 23.28 -27.66 1.44
C GLY A 100 23.66 -26.90 2.71
N TYR A 101 24.02 -25.63 2.58
CA TYR A 101 24.43 -24.77 3.70
C TYR A 101 23.23 -24.10 4.37
N ASN A 102 22.56 -24.81 5.27
CA ASN A 102 21.32 -24.39 5.93
C ASN A 102 21.46 -23.06 6.69
N GLU A 103 22.59 -22.77 7.31
CA GLU A 103 22.83 -21.55 8.05
C GLU A 103 22.85 -20.35 7.09
N ALA A 104 23.64 -20.43 6.00
CA ALA A 104 23.69 -19.40 4.98
C ALA A 104 22.33 -19.20 4.30
N VAL A 105 21.60 -20.29 4.00
CA VAL A 105 20.23 -20.26 3.46
C VAL A 105 19.30 -19.50 4.41
N THR A 106 19.31 -19.87 5.69
CA THR A 106 18.47 -19.24 6.71
C THR A 106 18.78 -17.76 6.85
N MET A 107 20.06 -17.38 6.88
CA MET A 107 20.51 -15.99 6.98
C MET A 107 20.03 -15.16 5.77
N LEU A 108 20.26 -15.65 4.55
CA LEU A 108 19.87 -14.98 3.32
C LEU A 108 18.34 -14.85 3.20
N LEU A 109 17.57 -15.87 3.54
CA LEU A 109 16.12 -15.82 3.57
C LEU A 109 15.60 -14.80 4.58
N ASN A 110 16.16 -14.80 5.79
CA ASN A 110 15.75 -13.85 6.84
C ASN A 110 16.02 -12.40 6.44
N ARG A 111 17.17 -12.12 5.85
CA ARG A 111 17.55 -10.78 5.38
C ARG A 111 16.72 -10.35 4.17
N GLY A 112 16.46 -11.25 3.24
CA GLY A 112 15.56 -10.98 2.09
C GLY A 112 14.15 -10.69 2.53
N ALA A 113 13.60 -11.46 3.47
CA ALA A 113 12.28 -11.22 4.05
C ALA A 113 12.23 -9.90 4.83
N TYR A 114 13.29 -9.54 5.56
CA TYR A 114 13.38 -8.28 6.29
C TYR A 114 13.39 -7.07 5.33
N SER A 115 14.24 -7.10 4.32
CA SER A 115 14.32 -6.04 3.32
C SER A 115 12.98 -5.84 2.60
N LYS A 116 12.35 -6.92 2.14
CA LYS A 116 11.04 -6.88 1.49
C LYS A 116 9.95 -6.34 2.43
N ALA A 117 9.93 -6.76 3.68
CA ALA A 117 8.95 -6.27 4.65
C ALA A 117 9.12 -4.77 4.93
N THR A 118 10.36 -4.28 5.03
CA THR A 118 10.66 -2.86 5.22
C THR A 118 10.21 -2.05 4.00
N THR A 119 10.59 -2.48 2.80
CA THR A 119 10.18 -1.82 1.54
C THR A 119 8.67 -1.75 1.40
N ASN A 120 7.95 -2.85 1.69
CA ASN A 120 6.49 -2.90 1.64
C ASN A 120 5.86 -1.95 2.67
N MET A 121 6.44 -1.83 3.87
CA MET A 121 5.95 -0.92 4.90
C MET A 121 6.15 0.54 4.50
N ASP A 122 7.32 0.89 3.96
CA ASP A 122 7.64 2.24 3.51
C ASP A 122 6.74 2.66 2.35
N GLU A 123 6.49 1.76 1.40
CA GLU A 123 5.56 2.02 0.31
C GLU A 123 4.13 2.22 0.80
N PHE A 124 3.67 1.36 1.70
CA PHE A 124 2.35 1.48 2.32
C PHE A 124 2.20 2.79 3.10
N GLU A 125 3.20 3.17 3.89
CA GLU A 125 3.19 4.44 4.62
C GLU A 125 3.20 5.65 3.69
N ARG A 126 3.95 5.58 2.60
CA ARG A 126 3.98 6.62 1.56
C ARG A 126 2.60 6.78 0.91
N GLU A 127 1.94 5.68 0.55
CA GLU A 127 0.59 5.74 -0.03
C GLU A 127 -0.44 6.29 0.99
N LEU A 128 -0.40 5.83 2.24
CA LEU A 128 -1.25 6.38 3.30
C LEU A 128 -1.01 7.86 3.57
N SER A 129 0.22 8.35 3.41
CA SER A 129 0.54 9.76 3.62
C SER A 129 -0.13 10.69 2.62
N LYS A 130 -0.49 10.18 1.43
CA LYS A 130 -1.19 10.94 0.39
C LYS A 130 -2.66 11.24 0.76
N ILE A 131 -3.24 10.46 1.66
CA ILE A 131 -4.60 10.67 2.16
C ILE A 131 -4.57 11.83 3.15
N VAL A 132 -5.51 12.75 3.03
CA VAL A 132 -5.68 13.86 3.98
C VAL A 132 -6.43 13.35 5.22
N GLY A 133 -6.11 13.88 6.41
CA GLY A 133 -6.81 13.56 7.66
C GLY A 133 -6.68 12.11 8.11
N LEU A 134 -7.74 11.57 8.72
CA LEU A 134 -7.91 10.17 9.15
C LEU A 134 -6.73 9.66 10.02
N ARG A 135 -6.28 10.45 10.99
CA ARG A 135 -5.05 10.18 11.78
C ARG A 135 -5.14 8.87 12.55
N GLU A 136 -6.26 8.64 13.22
CA GLU A 136 -6.47 7.44 14.04
C GLU A 136 -6.57 6.19 13.15
N LEU A 137 -7.32 6.26 12.05
CA LEU A 137 -7.38 5.19 11.05
C LEU A 137 -5.99 4.84 10.52
N LYS A 138 -5.19 5.83 10.14
CA LYS A 138 -3.82 5.61 9.66
C LYS A 138 -2.95 4.92 10.70
N ARG A 139 -3.08 5.30 11.98
CA ARG A 139 -2.35 4.65 13.07
C ARG A 139 -2.76 3.18 13.21
N GLN A 140 -4.05 2.88 13.17
CA GLN A 140 -4.58 1.52 13.25
C GLN A 140 -4.12 0.67 12.06
N LEU A 141 -4.21 1.20 10.84
CA LEU A 141 -3.77 0.52 9.62
C LEU A 141 -2.27 0.23 9.62
N LYS A 142 -1.42 1.17 10.08
CA LYS A 142 0.02 0.96 10.23
C LYS A 142 0.33 -0.14 11.25
N THR A 143 -0.33 -0.13 12.39
CA THR A 143 -0.15 -1.17 13.42
C THR A 143 -0.54 -2.55 12.89
N TRP A 144 -1.68 -2.64 12.22
CA TRP A 144 -2.14 -3.87 11.59
C TRP A 144 -1.19 -4.37 10.50
N ALA A 145 -0.79 -3.50 9.57
CA ALA A 145 0.14 -3.83 8.48
C ALA A 145 1.49 -4.33 9.02
N LYS A 146 2.02 -3.65 10.05
CA LYS A 146 3.25 -4.07 10.73
C LYS A 146 3.12 -5.48 11.33
N GLY A 147 1.99 -5.79 11.97
CA GLY A 147 1.72 -7.14 12.50
C GLY A 147 1.76 -8.19 11.41
N MET A 148 1.07 -7.95 10.30
CA MET A 148 1.03 -8.86 9.14
C MET A 148 2.42 -9.07 8.52
N LEU A 149 3.20 -8.00 8.32
CA LEU A 149 4.57 -8.10 7.80
C LEU A 149 5.51 -8.83 8.76
N MET A 150 5.32 -8.69 10.08
CA MET A 150 6.07 -9.46 11.07
C MET A 150 5.73 -10.94 11.03
N ASP A 151 4.49 -11.30 10.77
CA ASP A 151 4.10 -12.70 10.60
C ASP A 151 4.70 -13.31 9.34
N GLU A 152 4.76 -12.57 8.23
CA GLU A 152 5.46 -13.02 7.03
C GLU A 152 6.98 -13.18 7.29
N LYS A 153 7.58 -12.28 8.05
CA LYS A 153 8.97 -12.43 8.49
C LYS A 153 9.18 -13.68 9.33
N ARG A 154 8.28 -13.97 10.30
CA ARG A 154 8.36 -15.19 11.13
C ARG A 154 8.22 -16.45 10.28
N ARG A 155 7.31 -16.45 9.27
CA ARG A 155 7.17 -17.56 8.32
C ARG A 155 8.46 -17.80 7.52
N ALA A 156 9.10 -16.73 7.04
CA ALA A 156 10.38 -16.81 6.33
C ALA A 156 11.49 -17.38 7.22
N MET A 157 11.41 -17.18 8.54
CA MET A 157 12.31 -17.80 9.53
C MET A 157 11.95 -19.25 9.87
N GLY A 158 10.96 -19.84 9.19
CA GLY A 158 10.54 -21.23 9.44
C GLY A 158 9.57 -21.40 10.60
N VAL A 159 9.04 -20.29 11.19
CA VAL A 159 8.03 -20.39 12.26
C VAL A 159 6.70 -20.83 11.66
N ASN A 160 6.15 -21.93 12.14
CA ASN A 160 4.85 -22.41 11.72
C ASN A 160 3.72 -21.62 12.40
N LEU A 161 3.15 -20.66 11.69
CA LEU A 161 2.00 -19.86 12.12
C LEU A 161 0.65 -20.40 11.60
N GLY A 162 0.64 -21.62 11.05
CA GLY A 162 -0.54 -22.17 10.39
C GLY A 162 -0.83 -21.51 9.02
N PRO A 163 -1.95 -21.85 8.36
CA PRO A 163 -2.31 -21.31 7.06
C PRO A 163 -2.54 -19.80 7.13
N ARG A 164 -2.24 -19.08 6.01
CA ARG A 164 -2.60 -17.69 5.86
C ARG A 164 -4.12 -17.56 5.82
N LYS A 165 -4.66 -16.70 6.66
CA LYS A 165 -6.09 -16.35 6.62
C LYS A 165 -6.23 -15.01 5.91
N ALA A 166 -7.19 -14.94 5.01
CA ALA A 166 -7.56 -13.68 4.37
C ALA A 166 -8.11 -12.69 5.43
N PRO A 167 -7.56 -11.47 5.51
CA PRO A 167 -8.01 -10.50 6.51
C PRO A 167 -9.26 -9.76 6.02
N HIS A 168 -10.45 -10.36 6.19
CA HIS A 168 -11.70 -9.69 5.87
C HIS A 168 -11.98 -8.54 6.83
N MET A 169 -12.54 -7.44 6.30
CA MET A 169 -12.62 -6.16 7.01
C MET A 169 -14.00 -5.53 6.91
N ALA A 170 -14.33 -4.69 7.88
CA ALA A 170 -15.46 -3.79 7.84
C ALA A 170 -14.97 -2.34 7.91
N PHE A 171 -15.36 -1.51 6.93
CA PHE A 171 -15.05 -0.08 6.85
C PHE A 171 -16.29 0.72 7.22
N LEU A 172 -16.24 1.38 8.38
CA LEU A 172 -17.37 2.07 9.01
C LEU A 172 -17.18 3.58 8.91
N GLY A 173 -18.15 4.29 8.38
CA GLY A 173 -18.11 5.76 8.30
C GLY A 173 -18.97 6.32 7.19
N ASN A 174 -19.12 7.64 7.20
CA ASN A 174 -19.95 8.39 6.27
C ASN A 174 -19.41 8.31 4.82
N PRO A 175 -20.24 8.63 3.79
CA PRO A 175 -19.79 8.70 2.40
C PRO A 175 -18.71 9.77 2.22
N GLY A 176 -17.87 9.58 1.21
CA GLY A 176 -16.81 10.54 0.88
C GLY A 176 -15.63 10.59 1.86
N THR A 177 -15.56 9.68 2.86
CA THR A 177 -14.44 9.60 3.81
C THR A 177 -13.22 8.84 3.28
N GLY A 178 -13.26 8.33 2.04
CA GLY A 178 -12.11 7.70 1.38
C GLY A 178 -12.01 6.18 1.56
N LYS A 179 -13.10 5.49 1.93
CA LYS A 179 -13.12 4.02 2.13
C LYS A 179 -12.57 3.24 0.95
N THR A 180 -13.06 3.50 -0.26
CA THR A 180 -12.58 2.84 -1.49
C THR A 180 -11.09 3.13 -1.77
N THR A 181 -10.64 4.37 -1.52
CA THR A 181 -9.23 4.73 -1.70
C THR A 181 -8.32 3.91 -0.79
N VAL A 182 -8.71 3.75 0.48
CA VAL A 182 -7.98 2.91 1.44
C VAL A 182 -8.01 1.44 1.05
N ALA A 183 -9.15 0.93 0.56
CA ALA A 183 -9.26 -0.44 0.07
C ALA A 183 -8.26 -0.74 -1.06
N ARG A 184 -8.06 0.19 -2.00
CA ARG A 184 -7.07 0.04 -3.09
C ARG A 184 -5.62 0.06 -2.58
N ILE A 185 -5.31 0.87 -1.57
CA ILE A 185 -3.98 0.89 -0.93
C ILE A 185 -3.72 -0.45 -0.21
N LEU A 186 -4.73 -0.98 0.48
CA LEU A 186 -4.63 -2.28 1.15
C LEU A 186 -4.51 -3.43 0.14
N GLY A 187 -5.22 -3.40 -0.99
CA GLY A 187 -5.08 -4.38 -2.06
C GLY A 187 -3.63 -4.52 -2.54
N LYS A 188 -2.94 -3.40 -2.77
CA LYS A 188 -1.52 -3.37 -3.13
C LYS A 188 -0.63 -3.98 -2.04
N LEU A 189 -0.85 -3.62 -0.78
CA LEU A 189 -0.10 -4.20 0.32
C LEU A 189 -0.31 -5.71 0.41
N LEU A 190 -1.55 -6.17 0.36
CA LEU A 190 -1.91 -7.60 0.44
C LEU A 190 -1.30 -8.42 -0.70
N GLN A 191 -1.26 -7.85 -1.91
CA GLN A 191 -0.55 -8.45 -3.04
C GLN A 191 0.96 -8.50 -2.80
N SER A 192 1.56 -7.41 -2.36
CA SER A 192 3.02 -7.33 -2.16
C SER A 192 3.54 -8.33 -1.13
N VAL A 193 2.71 -8.68 -0.13
CA VAL A 193 3.04 -9.70 0.89
C VAL A 193 2.57 -11.11 0.52
N GLY A 194 1.97 -11.29 -0.65
CA GLY A 194 1.56 -12.61 -1.15
C GLY A 194 0.32 -13.20 -0.46
N VAL A 195 -0.52 -12.35 0.14
CA VAL A 195 -1.86 -12.74 0.64
C VAL A 195 -2.85 -12.83 -0.52
N LEU A 196 -2.73 -11.91 -1.47
CA LEU A 196 -3.51 -11.88 -2.71
C LEU A 196 -2.59 -12.04 -3.93
N SER A 197 -3.12 -12.59 -5.01
CA SER A 197 -2.41 -12.70 -6.29
C SER A 197 -2.51 -11.43 -7.15
N SER A 198 -3.50 -10.57 -6.87
CA SER A 198 -3.76 -9.32 -7.58
C SER A 198 -4.06 -8.18 -6.59
N ASP A 199 -3.74 -6.95 -6.97
CA ASP A 199 -4.14 -5.73 -6.24
C ASP A 199 -5.50 -5.19 -6.68
N SER A 200 -6.19 -5.90 -7.58
CA SER A 200 -7.49 -5.49 -8.10
C SER A 200 -8.54 -5.37 -7.00
N VAL A 201 -9.36 -4.32 -7.11
CA VAL A 201 -10.50 -4.10 -6.23
C VAL A 201 -11.78 -4.09 -7.07
N THR A 202 -12.60 -5.11 -6.91
CA THR A 202 -13.91 -5.20 -7.54
C THR A 202 -14.94 -4.55 -6.62
N GLU A 203 -15.42 -3.37 -7.01
CA GLU A 203 -16.43 -2.62 -6.26
C GLU A 203 -17.82 -3.11 -6.66
N VAL A 204 -18.65 -3.43 -5.67
CA VAL A 204 -20.02 -3.91 -5.86
C VAL A 204 -20.97 -3.24 -4.88
N GLN A 205 -22.21 -3.04 -5.33
CA GLN A 205 -23.33 -2.57 -4.53
C GLN A 205 -24.46 -3.59 -4.56
N ARG A 206 -25.54 -3.37 -3.80
CA ARG A 206 -26.71 -4.24 -3.81
C ARG A 206 -27.23 -4.53 -5.23
N SER A 207 -27.28 -3.53 -6.12
CA SER A 207 -27.73 -3.67 -7.51
C SER A 207 -26.90 -4.65 -8.34
N ASP A 208 -25.62 -4.80 -8.00
CA ASP A 208 -24.68 -5.68 -8.71
C ASP A 208 -24.78 -7.14 -8.24
N LEU A 209 -25.31 -7.36 -7.05
CA LEU A 209 -25.38 -8.64 -6.36
C LEU A 209 -26.78 -9.26 -6.42
N VAL A 210 -27.81 -8.46 -6.16
CA VAL A 210 -29.19 -8.95 -6.08
C VAL A 210 -29.84 -9.02 -7.47
N GLY A 211 -30.47 -10.15 -7.77
CA GLY A 211 -31.22 -10.35 -9.00
C GLY A 211 -32.57 -9.64 -8.99
N GLU A 212 -33.15 -9.44 -10.19
CA GLU A 212 -34.49 -8.85 -10.34
C GLU A 212 -35.59 -9.89 -10.11
N TYR A 213 -35.29 -11.18 -10.33
CA TYR A 213 -36.22 -12.28 -10.20
C TYR A 213 -35.71 -13.36 -9.23
N ILE A 214 -36.62 -14.15 -8.70
CA ILE A 214 -36.34 -15.29 -7.81
C ILE A 214 -35.30 -16.22 -8.46
N GLY A 215 -34.28 -16.64 -7.68
CA GLY A 215 -33.24 -17.57 -8.12
C GLY A 215 -32.10 -16.94 -8.93
N GLN A 216 -32.10 -15.63 -9.19
CA GLN A 216 -31.04 -14.95 -9.89
C GLN A 216 -29.94 -14.39 -8.98
N THR A 217 -30.22 -14.16 -7.70
CA THR A 217 -29.31 -13.52 -6.76
C THR A 217 -28.04 -14.35 -6.55
N GLY A 218 -28.17 -15.64 -6.24
CA GLY A 218 -27.03 -16.53 -6.03
C GLY A 218 -26.07 -16.55 -7.24
N PRO A 219 -26.54 -16.88 -8.48
CA PRO A 219 -25.67 -16.87 -9.67
C PRO A 219 -25.04 -15.50 -9.95
N LYS A 220 -25.79 -14.40 -9.78
CA LYS A 220 -25.29 -13.04 -10.00
C LYS A 220 -24.19 -12.67 -9.00
N THR A 221 -24.39 -13.01 -7.73
CA THR A 221 -23.42 -12.78 -6.66
C THR A 221 -22.14 -13.60 -6.88
N ARG A 222 -22.27 -14.90 -7.22
CA ARG A 222 -21.12 -15.78 -7.53
C ARG A 222 -20.28 -15.23 -8.67
N LYS A 223 -20.90 -14.74 -9.72
CA LYS A 223 -20.17 -14.11 -10.83
C LYS A 223 -19.32 -12.95 -10.37
N LYS A 224 -19.84 -12.09 -9.47
CA LYS A 224 -19.07 -10.97 -8.91
C LYS A 224 -17.96 -11.41 -7.97
N ILE A 225 -18.16 -12.48 -7.22
CA ILE A 225 -17.12 -13.11 -6.42
C ILE A 225 -16.02 -13.68 -7.33
N GLU A 226 -16.36 -14.39 -8.40
CA GLU A 226 -15.39 -14.91 -9.37
C GLU A 226 -14.58 -13.81 -10.05
N GLU A 227 -15.21 -12.68 -10.40
CA GLU A 227 -14.52 -11.49 -10.93
C GLU A 227 -13.50 -10.88 -9.94
N ALA A 228 -13.72 -11.08 -8.63
CA ALA A 228 -12.87 -10.56 -7.57
C ALA A 228 -11.83 -11.58 -7.05
N MET A 229 -11.86 -12.83 -7.54
CA MET A 229 -10.94 -13.87 -7.08
C MET A 229 -9.48 -13.49 -7.27
N GLY A 230 -8.67 -13.77 -6.26
CA GLY A 230 -7.26 -13.38 -6.22
C GLY A 230 -7.03 -11.92 -5.80
N GLY A 231 -8.07 -11.11 -5.69
CA GLY A 231 -8.04 -9.70 -5.31
C GLY A 231 -8.99 -9.38 -4.16
N THR A 232 -9.51 -8.14 -4.15
CA THR A 232 -10.41 -7.63 -3.12
C THR A 232 -11.82 -7.43 -3.66
N LEU A 233 -12.83 -7.99 -3.00
CA LEU A 233 -14.24 -7.65 -3.20
C LEU A 233 -14.62 -6.55 -2.22
N PHE A 234 -14.93 -5.36 -2.74
CA PHE A 234 -15.35 -4.22 -1.95
C PHE A 234 -16.88 -4.05 -2.06
N VAL A 235 -17.59 -4.41 -0.99
CA VAL A 235 -19.05 -4.32 -0.93
C VAL A 235 -19.43 -2.98 -0.33
N ASP A 236 -19.79 -2.03 -1.18
CA ASP A 236 -20.21 -0.70 -0.73
C ASP A 236 -21.68 -0.69 -0.30
N GLU A 237 -21.97 0.12 0.70
CA GLU A 237 -23.30 0.20 1.33
C GLU A 237 -23.85 -1.19 1.73
N ALA A 238 -22.97 -2.06 2.26
CA ALA A 238 -23.27 -3.46 2.56
C ALA A 238 -24.51 -3.63 3.49
N TYR A 239 -24.85 -2.62 4.29
CA TYR A 239 -26.06 -2.61 5.12
C TYR A 239 -27.35 -2.75 4.31
N ARG A 240 -27.34 -2.43 3.02
CA ARG A 240 -28.47 -2.63 2.12
C ARG A 240 -28.75 -4.10 1.80
N LEU A 241 -27.81 -4.99 2.11
CA LEU A 241 -28.01 -6.45 1.97
C LEU A 241 -28.75 -7.04 3.17
N ALA A 242 -28.75 -6.37 4.34
CA ALA A 242 -29.49 -6.79 5.52
C ALA A 242 -30.85 -6.09 5.59
N PRO A 243 -31.97 -6.81 5.68
CA PRO A 243 -33.32 -6.23 5.68
C PRO A 243 -33.52 -5.33 6.88
N GLU A 244 -34.27 -4.23 6.69
CA GLU A 244 -34.91 -3.54 7.81
C GLU A 244 -36.03 -4.44 8.34
N ARG A 245 -36.07 -4.66 9.63
CA ARG A 245 -37.12 -5.41 10.29
C ARG A 245 -38.47 -4.64 10.26
N SER A 246 -38.98 -4.36 9.06
CA SER A 246 -40.28 -3.75 8.85
C SER A 246 -41.28 -4.86 8.56
N ALA A 247 -42.31 -4.91 9.34
CA ALA A 247 -43.40 -5.89 9.24
C ALA A 247 -44.00 -5.89 7.82
N GLY A 248 -43.84 -6.99 7.10
CA GLY A 248 -44.53 -7.20 5.82
C GLY A 248 -43.70 -8.06 4.85
N HIS A 249 -44.21 -9.23 4.60
CA HIS A 249 -43.82 -10.31 3.70
C HIS A 249 -43.20 -9.94 2.34
N THR A 250 -42.08 -9.29 2.29
CA THR A 250 -41.25 -9.26 1.06
C THR A 250 -39.97 -10.00 1.34
N GLN A 251 -39.78 -11.12 0.66
CA GLN A 251 -38.57 -11.93 0.69
C GLN A 251 -37.42 -11.04 0.25
N ASP A 252 -36.56 -10.63 1.17
CA ASP A 252 -35.40 -9.78 0.85
C ASP A 252 -34.23 -10.66 0.38
N TYR A 253 -33.99 -10.67 -0.92
CA TYR A 253 -32.91 -11.43 -1.56
C TYR A 253 -31.50 -10.90 -1.22
N GLY A 254 -31.37 -9.81 -0.49
CA GLY A 254 -30.05 -9.30 -0.03
C GLY A 254 -29.36 -10.26 0.94
N VAL A 255 -30.16 -11.00 1.75
CA VAL A 255 -29.62 -12.03 2.66
C VAL A 255 -28.97 -13.16 1.87
N GLU A 256 -29.61 -13.63 0.78
CA GLU A 256 -29.04 -14.64 -0.11
C GLU A 256 -27.67 -14.20 -0.68
N ALA A 257 -27.56 -12.95 -1.11
CA ALA A 257 -26.30 -12.39 -1.58
C ALA A 257 -25.24 -12.35 -0.47
N LEU A 258 -25.63 -11.98 0.76
CA LEU A 258 -24.73 -11.98 1.90
C LEU A 258 -24.24 -13.39 2.25
N GLU A 259 -25.13 -14.39 2.22
CA GLU A 259 -24.78 -15.80 2.48
C GLU A 259 -23.80 -16.34 1.43
N GLU A 260 -23.99 -16.01 0.14
CA GLU A 260 -23.05 -16.38 -0.92
C GLU A 260 -21.66 -15.75 -0.69
N ILE A 261 -21.60 -14.47 -0.29
CA ILE A 261 -20.32 -13.83 0.06
C ILE A 261 -19.71 -14.48 1.30
N MET A 262 -20.51 -14.79 2.31
CA MET A 262 -20.03 -15.41 3.54
C MET A 262 -19.45 -16.82 3.30
N SER A 263 -19.95 -17.55 2.30
CA SER A 263 -19.49 -18.90 1.97
C SER A 263 -18.02 -18.93 1.51
N VAL A 264 -17.53 -17.87 0.87
CA VAL A 264 -16.16 -17.79 0.31
C VAL A 264 -15.14 -17.15 1.25
N LEU A 265 -15.55 -16.68 2.44
CA LEU A 265 -14.63 -16.04 3.38
C LEU A 265 -13.60 -17.00 3.99
N GLU A 266 -13.80 -18.30 3.87
CA GLU A 266 -12.86 -19.31 4.39
C GLU A 266 -11.87 -19.81 3.34
N ASP A 267 -12.10 -19.51 2.04
CA ASP A 267 -11.31 -20.05 0.92
C ASP A 267 -9.92 -19.43 0.76
N GLY A 268 -9.64 -18.30 1.41
CA GLY A 268 -8.31 -17.67 1.46
C GLY A 268 -7.85 -16.97 0.16
N ASN A 269 -8.57 -17.11 -0.94
CA ASN A 269 -8.18 -16.56 -2.24
C ASN A 269 -8.78 -15.19 -2.57
N ILE A 270 -9.51 -14.61 -1.65
CA ILE A 270 -10.18 -13.32 -1.79
C ILE A 270 -10.19 -12.60 -0.44
N VAL A 271 -10.05 -11.28 -0.49
CA VAL A 271 -10.30 -10.43 0.69
C VAL A 271 -11.60 -9.68 0.47
N VAL A 272 -12.52 -9.76 1.42
CA VAL A 272 -13.80 -9.03 1.37
C VAL A 272 -13.76 -7.87 2.34
N ILE A 273 -14.13 -6.69 1.83
CA ILE A 273 -14.25 -5.45 2.62
C ILE A 273 -15.71 -5.01 2.55
N PHE A 274 -16.39 -5.05 3.68
CA PHE A 274 -17.77 -4.55 3.82
C PHE A 274 -17.74 -3.09 4.24
N ALA A 275 -18.26 -2.19 3.42
CA ALA A 275 -18.26 -0.76 3.69
C ALA A 275 -19.68 -0.23 3.91
N GLY A 276 -19.83 0.73 4.82
CA GLY A 276 -21.11 1.37 5.07
C GLY A 276 -21.12 2.28 6.29
N TYR A 277 -22.29 2.84 6.58
CA TYR A 277 -22.53 3.65 7.79
C TYR A 277 -22.44 2.79 9.05
N THR A 278 -21.86 3.33 10.12
CA THR A 278 -21.63 2.60 11.37
C THR A 278 -22.92 1.99 11.94
N GLU A 279 -23.98 2.78 12.09
CA GLU A 279 -25.23 2.28 12.70
C GLU A 279 -25.96 1.26 11.81
N PRO A 280 -26.18 1.51 10.51
CA PRO A 280 -26.80 0.50 9.65
C PRO A 280 -26.00 -0.80 9.52
N MET A 281 -24.66 -0.73 9.57
CA MET A 281 -23.79 -1.92 9.49
C MET A 281 -23.95 -2.86 10.70
N LYS A 282 -24.40 -2.38 11.85
CA LYS A 282 -24.73 -3.25 13.00
C LYS A 282 -25.76 -4.31 12.65
N ARG A 283 -26.67 -4.03 11.71
CA ARG A 283 -27.66 -5.00 11.22
C ARG A 283 -27.00 -6.13 10.45
N VAL A 284 -25.99 -5.81 9.61
CA VAL A 284 -25.22 -6.84 8.88
C VAL A 284 -24.49 -7.74 9.86
N PHE A 285 -23.88 -7.16 10.89
CA PHE A 285 -23.13 -7.91 11.91
C PHE A 285 -24.03 -8.84 12.73
N SER A 286 -25.28 -8.44 12.97
CA SER A 286 -26.26 -9.23 13.72
C SER A 286 -27.10 -10.16 12.84
N SER A 287 -27.07 -10.02 11.51
CA SER A 287 -27.86 -10.87 10.61
C SER A 287 -27.31 -12.27 10.46
N ASN A 288 -26.03 -12.47 10.73
CA ASN A 288 -25.34 -13.74 10.64
C ASN A 288 -24.35 -13.90 11.79
N GLU A 289 -24.55 -14.91 12.65
CA GLU A 289 -23.68 -15.21 13.81
C GLU A 289 -22.23 -15.50 13.39
N GLY A 290 -22.02 -16.01 12.17
CA GLY A 290 -20.69 -16.26 11.61
C GLY A 290 -19.94 -15.02 11.13
N PHE A 291 -20.62 -13.88 11.00
CA PHE A 291 -20.01 -12.67 10.42
C PHE A 291 -18.81 -12.19 11.23
N CYS A 292 -18.98 -11.92 12.52
CA CYS A 292 -17.92 -11.43 13.40
C CYS A 292 -16.77 -12.43 13.62
N ARG A 293 -16.99 -13.72 13.33
CA ARG A 293 -15.94 -14.75 13.39
C ARG A 293 -15.04 -14.72 12.16
N ARG A 294 -15.58 -14.32 11.01
CA ARG A 294 -14.87 -14.27 9.72
C ARG A 294 -14.34 -12.88 9.40
N VAL A 295 -15.09 -11.83 9.73
CA VAL A 295 -14.67 -10.44 9.57
C VAL A 295 -14.07 -9.97 10.90
N SER A 296 -12.76 -9.97 10.99
CA SER A 296 -12.03 -9.75 12.24
C SER A 296 -11.50 -8.32 12.42
N HIS A 297 -11.52 -7.50 11.37
CA HIS A 297 -10.93 -6.17 11.38
C HIS A 297 -12.01 -5.12 11.09
N PHE A 298 -12.17 -4.18 12.03
CA PHE A 298 -13.12 -3.07 11.93
C PHE A 298 -12.36 -1.76 11.95
N PHE A 299 -12.50 -0.98 10.89
CA PHE A 299 -11.84 0.31 10.75
C PHE A 299 -12.87 1.42 10.64
N THR A 300 -12.75 2.42 11.52
CA THR A 300 -13.65 3.59 11.53
C THR A 300 -13.01 4.73 10.74
N PHE A 301 -13.80 5.31 9.85
CA PHE A 301 -13.47 6.46 9.03
C PHE A 301 -14.17 7.68 9.59
N ASP A 302 -13.43 8.51 10.31
CA ASP A 302 -13.93 9.75 10.87
C ASP A 302 -14.27 10.76 9.75
N ASP A 303 -15.20 11.67 10.06
CA ASP A 303 -15.53 12.79 9.19
C ASP A 303 -14.36 13.78 9.11
N PHE A 304 -14.20 14.42 7.96
CA PHE A 304 -13.12 15.38 7.75
C PHE A 304 -13.40 16.70 8.46
N THR A 305 -12.37 17.23 9.12
CA THR A 305 -12.42 18.59 9.69
C THR A 305 -12.40 19.65 8.60
N CYS A 306 -12.82 20.87 8.91
CA CYS A 306 -12.71 21.99 7.97
C CYS A 306 -11.26 22.19 7.47
N LYS A 307 -10.28 21.93 8.33
CA LYS A 307 -8.86 21.98 7.97
C LYS A 307 -8.49 20.92 6.94
N ASP A 308 -8.99 19.69 7.11
CA ASP A 308 -8.77 18.60 6.16
C ASP A 308 -9.39 18.91 4.80
N LEU A 309 -10.63 19.42 4.79
CA LEU A 309 -11.34 19.84 3.58
C LEU A 309 -10.62 20.96 2.83
N ALA A 310 -10.11 21.97 3.55
CA ALA A 310 -9.31 23.05 2.97
C ALA A 310 -8.00 22.52 2.35
N GLN A 311 -7.35 21.58 3.02
CA GLN A 311 -6.15 20.92 2.50
C GLN A 311 -6.46 20.08 1.26
N MET A 312 -7.57 19.33 1.26
CA MET A 312 -8.02 18.54 0.11
C MET A 312 -8.30 19.42 -1.11
N LEU A 313 -8.94 20.56 -0.92
CA LEU A 313 -9.19 21.52 -1.99
C LEU A 313 -7.89 21.97 -2.65
N LYS A 314 -6.90 22.35 -1.87
CA LYS A 314 -5.59 22.75 -2.40
C LYS A 314 -4.87 21.63 -3.14
N ILE A 315 -4.89 20.42 -2.59
CA ILE A 315 -4.27 19.26 -3.24
C ILE A 315 -4.96 18.96 -4.58
N LYS A 316 -6.29 19.00 -4.64
CA LYS A 316 -7.04 18.80 -5.89
C LYS A 316 -6.70 19.83 -6.94
N MET A 317 -6.56 21.08 -6.55
CA MET A 317 -6.19 22.16 -7.48
C MET A 317 -4.72 22.12 -7.89
N SER A 318 -3.83 21.55 -7.08
CA SER A 318 -2.41 21.40 -7.42
C SER A 318 -2.08 20.13 -8.23
N LYS A 319 -2.89 19.09 -8.13
CA LYS A 319 -2.71 17.78 -8.78
C LYS A 319 -3.92 17.48 -9.67
N GLN A 320 -4.08 18.24 -10.74
CA GLN A 320 -5.17 18.04 -11.68
C GLN A 320 -4.82 16.92 -12.67
N ASP A 321 -5.77 16.03 -12.91
CA ASP A 321 -5.73 15.06 -14.00
C ASP A 321 -6.20 15.76 -15.29
N GLU A 322 -5.62 15.44 -16.43
CA GLU A 322 -6.03 15.94 -17.76
C GLU A 322 -7.51 15.67 -18.06
N LYS A 323 -8.09 14.63 -17.47
CA LYS A 323 -9.52 14.30 -17.59
C LYS A 323 -10.42 15.12 -16.65
N SER A 324 -9.84 15.89 -15.74
CA SER A 324 -10.59 16.71 -14.80
C SER A 324 -11.25 17.89 -15.52
N ARG A 325 -12.51 18.19 -15.16
CA ARG A 325 -13.20 19.43 -15.63
C ARG A 325 -12.52 20.71 -15.16
N LEU A 326 -11.60 20.62 -14.19
CA LEU A 326 -10.84 21.74 -13.62
C LEU A 326 -9.40 21.76 -14.15
N PHE A 327 -9.07 20.93 -15.14
CA PHE A 327 -7.73 20.92 -15.71
C PHE A 327 -7.35 22.29 -16.28
N GLY A 328 -6.20 22.82 -15.86
CA GLY A 328 -5.70 24.15 -16.22
C GLY A 328 -6.23 25.30 -15.35
N PHE A 329 -7.26 25.08 -14.52
CA PHE A 329 -7.74 26.11 -13.60
C PHE A 329 -6.77 26.34 -12.45
N LYS A 330 -6.71 27.56 -11.95
CA LYS A 330 -5.83 28.00 -10.85
C LYS A 330 -6.65 28.65 -9.74
N LEU A 331 -6.13 28.57 -8.52
CA LEU A 331 -6.65 29.38 -7.42
C LEU A 331 -5.95 30.73 -7.41
N HIS A 332 -6.75 31.81 -7.22
CA HIS A 332 -6.21 33.13 -6.98
C HIS A 332 -5.30 33.13 -5.73
N PRO A 333 -4.21 33.91 -5.68
CA PRO A 333 -3.29 33.96 -4.53
C PRO A 333 -3.97 34.27 -3.18
N SER A 334 -5.12 34.96 -3.17
CA SER A 334 -5.93 35.20 -1.97
C SER A 334 -6.54 33.94 -1.36
N CYS A 335 -6.66 32.84 -2.13
CA CYS A 335 -7.16 31.56 -1.66
C CYS A 335 -6.09 30.85 -0.81
N THR A 336 -5.66 31.48 0.28
CA THR A 336 -4.74 30.85 1.25
C THR A 336 -5.41 29.71 2.01
N SER A 337 -4.63 28.84 2.65
CA SER A 337 -5.21 27.74 3.46
C SER A 337 -6.10 28.25 4.59
N GLY A 338 -5.71 29.38 5.23
CA GLY A 338 -6.51 30.04 6.27
C GLY A 338 -7.81 30.60 5.72
N ALA A 339 -7.76 31.35 4.60
CA ALA A 339 -8.96 31.94 3.99
C ALA A 339 -9.98 30.86 3.54
N ILE A 340 -9.51 29.74 2.96
CA ILE A 340 -10.37 28.62 2.59
C ILE A 340 -10.96 27.95 3.83
N LEU A 341 -10.17 27.77 4.90
CA LEU A 341 -10.65 27.22 6.16
C LEU A 341 -11.78 28.07 6.76
N GLU A 342 -11.55 29.36 6.93
CA GLU A 342 -12.57 30.30 7.43
C GLU A 342 -13.83 30.32 6.57
N LEU A 343 -13.66 30.26 5.25
CA LEU A 343 -14.77 30.20 4.31
C LEU A 343 -15.64 28.96 4.52
N ILE A 344 -15.01 27.76 4.69
CA ILE A 344 -15.71 26.51 4.94
C ILE A 344 -16.42 26.56 6.29
N GLU A 345 -15.74 27.03 7.35
CA GLU A 345 -16.31 27.14 8.70
C GLU A 345 -17.54 28.05 8.72
N LYS A 346 -17.45 29.22 8.07
CA LYS A 346 -18.50 30.22 8.07
C LYS A 346 -19.74 29.86 7.22
N ASN A 347 -19.51 29.16 6.10
CA ASN A 347 -20.56 28.98 5.08
C ASN A 347 -21.06 27.51 4.98
N SER A 348 -20.65 26.61 5.89
CA SER A 348 -21.15 25.24 5.92
C SER A 348 -21.50 24.78 7.34
N THR A 349 -22.57 24.01 7.47
CA THR A 349 -22.93 23.36 8.74
C THR A 349 -22.16 22.06 8.91
N GLU A 350 -21.99 21.64 10.16
CA GLU A 350 -21.38 20.32 10.46
C GLU A 350 -22.14 19.18 9.79
N LYS A 351 -23.48 19.24 9.81
CA LYS A 351 -24.35 18.26 9.17
C LYS A 351 -24.08 18.15 7.66
N LEU A 352 -23.87 19.27 6.97
CA LEU A 352 -23.52 19.28 5.55
C LEU A 352 -22.14 18.67 5.30
N ARG A 353 -21.15 19.03 6.12
CA ARG A 353 -19.78 18.50 6.01
C ARG A 353 -19.76 16.98 6.23
N ASN A 354 -20.40 16.50 7.27
CA ASN A 354 -20.46 15.06 7.59
C ASN A 354 -21.25 14.25 6.55
N LYS A 355 -22.25 14.86 5.91
CA LYS A 355 -23.02 14.21 4.84
C LYS A 355 -22.21 14.03 3.56
N LEU A 356 -21.32 14.98 3.23
CA LEU A 356 -20.61 15.01 1.95
C LEU A 356 -19.11 14.66 2.08
N ASN A 357 -18.49 15.01 3.20
CA ASN A 357 -17.08 14.82 3.43
C ASN A 357 -16.20 15.33 2.26
N GLY A 358 -15.34 14.46 1.69
CA GLY A 358 -14.52 14.83 0.54
C GLY A 358 -15.31 15.29 -0.68
N GLY A 359 -16.54 14.81 -0.85
CA GLY A 359 -17.46 15.27 -1.91
C GLY A 359 -17.86 16.74 -1.80
N LEU A 360 -17.83 17.32 -0.58
CA LEU A 360 -18.05 18.75 -0.40
C LEU A 360 -17.07 19.58 -1.23
N VAL A 361 -15.80 19.17 -1.26
CA VAL A 361 -14.74 19.85 -2.02
C VAL A 361 -15.02 19.80 -3.52
N ASP A 362 -15.49 18.65 -4.02
CA ASP A 362 -15.83 18.47 -5.44
C ASP A 362 -17.00 19.37 -5.85
N HIS A 363 -18.06 19.35 -5.06
CA HIS A 363 -19.22 20.21 -5.31
C HIS A 363 -18.87 21.69 -5.22
N MET A 364 -18.08 22.08 -4.22
CA MET A 364 -17.64 23.45 -4.02
C MET A 364 -16.82 23.94 -5.22
N LEU A 365 -15.87 23.16 -5.71
CA LEU A 365 -15.04 23.52 -6.87
C LEU A 365 -15.85 23.58 -8.18
N ASN A 366 -16.74 22.62 -8.41
CA ASN A 366 -17.61 22.63 -9.60
C ASN A 366 -18.53 23.85 -9.63
N ASN A 367 -19.19 24.16 -8.49
CA ASN A 367 -20.05 25.34 -8.39
C ASN A 367 -19.24 26.64 -8.46
N ALA A 368 -18.01 26.68 -7.93
CA ALA A 368 -17.12 27.83 -8.04
C ALA A 368 -16.74 28.11 -9.50
N ARG A 369 -16.54 27.09 -10.30
CA ARG A 369 -16.33 27.22 -11.75
C ARG A 369 -17.58 27.81 -12.43
N GLU A 370 -18.78 27.29 -12.12
CA GLU A 370 -20.03 27.85 -12.66
C GLU A 370 -20.20 29.37 -12.29
N ASN A 371 -19.75 29.74 -11.08
CA ASN A 371 -19.78 31.13 -10.65
C ASN A 371 -18.72 31.96 -11.38
N LEU A 372 -17.51 31.44 -11.59
CA LEU A 372 -16.48 32.07 -12.43
C LEU A 372 -17.04 32.37 -13.84
N ASP A 373 -17.63 31.31 -14.49
CA ASP A 373 -18.22 31.46 -15.83
C ASP A 373 -19.30 32.53 -15.86
N SER A 374 -20.11 32.66 -14.79
CA SER A 374 -21.20 33.65 -14.69
C SER A 374 -20.73 35.12 -14.54
N ARG A 375 -19.54 35.35 -13.96
CA ARG A 375 -18.97 36.70 -13.77
C ARG A 375 -18.11 37.19 -14.93
N LEU A 376 -17.68 36.25 -15.81
CA LEU A 376 -16.87 36.58 -16.97
C LEU A 376 -17.75 37.10 -18.13
N ASN A 377 -17.19 37.99 -18.92
CA ASN A 377 -17.79 38.46 -20.19
C ASN A 377 -17.18 37.63 -21.35
N LEU A 378 -17.86 37.60 -22.48
CA LEU A 378 -17.37 36.91 -23.68
C LEU A 378 -16.05 37.50 -24.21
N ASP A 379 -15.75 38.74 -23.86
CA ASP A 379 -14.52 39.45 -24.22
C ASP A 379 -13.38 39.25 -23.19
N SER A 380 -13.62 38.53 -22.09
CA SER A 380 -12.60 38.24 -21.09
C SER A 380 -11.48 37.38 -21.70
N THR A 381 -10.24 37.71 -21.37
CA THR A 381 -9.06 37.05 -21.94
C THR A 381 -7.99 36.72 -20.89
N GLY A 382 -7.11 35.81 -21.22
CA GLY A 382 -5.94 35.49 -20.38
C GLY A 382 -6.25 34.69 -19.10
N ASP A 383 -5.50 34.94 -18.05
CA ASP A 383 -5.56 34.20 -16.78
C ASP A 383 -6.88 34.32 -16.02
N GLU A 384 -7.66 35.35 -16.29
CA GLU A 384 -8.98 35.54 -15.68
C GLU A 384 -9.94 34.38 -15.97
N LEU A 385 -9.88 33.82 -17.18
CA LEU A 385 -10.72 32.71 -17.63
C LEU A 385 -10.50 31.43 -16.80
N LEU A 386 -9.35 31.30 -16.18
CA LEU A 386 -8.92 30.06 -15.48
C LEU A 386 -8.71 30.26 -13.98
N THR A 387 -8.92 31.49 -13.46
CA THR A 387 -8.59 31.80 -12.05
C THR A 387 -9.85 31.85 -11.18
N ILE A 388 -9.98 30.85 -10.32
CA ILE A 388 -11.04 30.77 -9.30
C ILE A 388 -10.62 31.63 -8.10
N THR A 389 -11.50 32.57 -7.71
CA THR A 389 -11.31 33.46 -6.57
C THR A 389 -11.98 32.93 -5.30
N LEU A 390 -11.66 33.54 -4.16
CA LEU A 390 -12.29 33.20 -2.88
C LEU A 390 -13.83 33.47 -2.93
N SER A 391 -14.26 34.49 -3.66
CA SER A 391 -15.68 34.81 -3.88
C SER A 391 -16.39 33.71 -4.68
N ASP A 392 -15.73 33.15 -5.70
CA ASP A 392 -16.29 32.04 -6.48
C ASP A 392 -16.46 30.79 -5.60
N LEU A 393 -15.48 30.50 -4.75
CA LEU A 393 -15.57 29.40 -3.79
C LEU A 393 -16.68 29.60 -2.76
N GLU A 394 -16.86 30.84 -2.27
CA GLU A 394 -17.93 31.20 -1.32
C GLU A 394 -19.30 31.03 -1.95
N ALA A 395 -19.48 31.56 -3.15
CA ALA A 395 -20.73 31.44 -3.90
C ALA A 395 -21.06 29.97 -4.18
N GLY A 396 -20.06 29.18 -4.59
CA GLY A 396 -20.19 27.74 -4.84
C GLY A 396 -20.64 26.96 -3.62
N LEU A 397 -20.10 27.28 -2.43
CA LEU A 397 -20.49 26.65 -1.18
C LEU A 397 -21.89 27.06 -0.71
N LYS A 398 -22.23 28.35 -0.81
CA LYS A 398 -23.58 28.85 -0.50
C LYS A 398 -24.65 28.24 -1.41
N MET A 399 -24.35 28.06 -2.70
CA MET A 399 -25.25 27.41 -3.64
C MET A 399 -25.54 25.97 -3.24
N LEU A 400 -24.49 25.25 -2.81
CA LEU A 400 -24.61 23.87 -2.30
C LEU A 400 -25.46 23.80 -1.04
N SER A 401 -25.24 24.69 -0.07
CA SER A 401 -26.00 24.75 1.18
C SER A 401 -27.49 24.97 0.91
N ARG A 402 -27.83 25.85 -0.02
CA ARG A 402 -29.23 26.12 -0.42
C ARG A 402 -29.87 24.90 -1.12
N ARG A 403 -29.15 24.24 -2.06
CA ARG A 403 -29.68 23.08 -2.80
C ARG A 403 -29.94 21.87 -1.89
N MET A 404 -29.16 21.72 -0.83
CA MET A 404 -29.26 20.55 0.06
C MET A 404 -30.26 20.74 1.22
N ASN A 405 -30.94 21.89 1.35
CA ASN A 405 -31.87 22.22 2.44
C ASN A 405 -31.32 21.87 3.83
N VAL A 406 -30.04 22.14 4.03
CA VAL A 406 -29.36 21.83 5.29
C VAL A 406 -29.22 23.16 6.03
N GLU A 407 -30.32 23.64 6.59
CA GLU A 407 -30.36 24.65 7.63
C GLU A 407 -30.10 24.03 8.99
#